data_485b01bb95f32a9974ed79fc290f195c
#
_entry.id   485b01bb95f32a9974ed79fc290f195c
#
_cell.length_a   1.000
_cell.length_b   1.000
_cell.length_c   1.000
_cell.angle_alpha   90.00
_cell.angle_beta   90.00
_cell.angle_gamma   90.00
#
_symmetry.space_group_name_H-M   'P 1'
#
loop_
_entity.id
_entity.type
_entity.pdbx_description
1 polymer ?
#
loop_
_entity_poly.entity_id
_entity_poly.type
_entity_poly.pdbx_seq_one_letter_code
_entity_poly.pdbx_strand_id
1 'polypeptide(L)'
;MANPQWKISGDYFEACSCDSVCPCPTSGLAAQPTKGACDAGLVFHVERGSHGTTKLDGLSFAVLLHTPGPMIAGNWTVGMIVDDRATAEQRDALVAIGSGQGGGPMAAVGPLVSKFAGVESKPIRIERGAMQRSASIPGMLDIAVEGIPGASPTEPIYLDNVGHPAASRLALAKASRGHMHAFGINWDDTSGKINGHFAPFAWSST
;
A
#
# COMPACT_ATOMS: atom_id res chain seq x y z
N MET A 1 -13.75 -19.77 16.12
CA MET A 1 -13.76 -20.43 14.79
C MET A 1 -12.45 -20.06 14.13
N ALA A 2 -11.78 -21.00 13.41
CA ALA A 2 -10.57 -20.67 12.68
C ALA A 2 -10.89 -19.67 11.56
N ASN A 3 -9.99 -18.69 11.34
CA ASN A 3 -10.15 -17.77 10.21
C ASN A 3 -10.16 -18.55 8.88
N PRO A 4 -11.00 -18.17 7.92
CA PRO A 4 -10.99 -18.78 6.61
C PRO A 4 -9.59 -18.69 5.97
N GLN A 5 -9.17 -19.77 5.32
CA GLN A 5 -7.94 -19.75 4.50
C GLN A 5 -8.16 -18.78 3.32
N TRP A 6 -7.18 -17.95 3.05
CA TRP A 6 -7.22 -17.02 1.94
C TRP A 6 -5.87 -16.90 1.23
N LYS A 7 -5.93 -16.52 -0.03
CA LYS A 7 -4.77 -16.17 -0.84
C LYS A 7 -5.16 -15.10 -1.85
N ILE A 8 -4.30 -14.13 -2.07
CA ILE A 8 -4.44 -13.09 -3.09
C ILE A 8 -3.09 -12.85 -3.76
N SER A 9 -3.13 -12.50 -5.03
CA SER A 9 -1.95 -12.05 -5.78
C SER A 9 -2.32 -10.99 -6.79
N GLY A 10 -1.38 -10.13 -7.14
CA GLY A 10 -1.62 -9.04 -8.08
C GLY A 10 -0.51 -8.02 -8.09
N ASP A 11 -0.88 -6.77 -8.31
CA ASP A 11 0.03 -5.63 -8.41
C ASP A 11 -0.16 -4.69 -7.20
N TYR A 12 0.95 -4.25 -6.65
CA TYR A 12 1.03 -3.30 -5.56
C TYR A 12 1.86 -2.11 -5.95
N PHE A 13 1.46 -0.91 -5.49
CA PHE A 13 2.26 0.31 -5.54
C PHE A 13 1.89 1.27 -4.44
N GLU A 14 2.82 2.16 -4.12
CA GLU A 14 2.65 3.18 -3.09
C GLU A 14 3.33 4.48 -3.47
N ALA A 15 2.83 5.57 -2.88
CA ALA A 15 3.54 6.82 -2.72
C ALA A 15 3.60 7.19 -1.24
N CYS A 16 4.73 7.73 -0.79
CA CYS A 16 4.87 8.24 0.56
C CYS A 16 5.57 9.59 0.60
N SER A 17 5.37 10.32 1.71
CA SER A 17 5.85 11.71 1.88
C SER A 17 7.37 11.84 2.01
N CYS A 18 8.10 10.75 2.24
CA CYS A 18 9.56 10.78 2.29
C CYS A 18 10.19 11.17 0.95
N ASP A 19 11.35 11.79 1.00
CA ASP A 19 12.18 11.97 -0.20
C ASP A 19 12.62 10.61 -0.76
N SER A 20 12.77 10.52 -2.07
CA SER A 20 13.28 9.32 -2.73
C SER A 20 14.82 9.19 -2.52
N VAL A 21 15.33 8.06 -2.13
CA VAL A 21 14.73 6.75 -1.85
C VAL A 21 14.38 6.65 -0.37
N CYS A 22 13.16 6.16 -0.07
CA CYS A 22 12.70 6.02 1.30
C CYS A 22 13.63 5.12 2.12
N PRO A 23 14.05 5.51 3.32
CA PRO A 23 14.96 4.72 4.14
C PRO A 23 14.28 3.54 4.88
N CYS A 24 12.94 3.51 4.94
CA CYS A 24 12.21 2.50 5.72
C CYS A 24 12.51 1.05 5.31
N PRO A 25 12.50 0.67 4.00
CA PRO A 25 12.74 -0.72 3.61
C PRO A 25 14.14 -1.23 3.95
N THR A 26 15.15 -0.33 4.00
CA THR A 26 16.54 -0.70 4.25
C THR A 26 16.96 -0.59 5.71
N SER A 27 16.11 -0.05 6.57
CA SER A 27 16.40 0.16 7.99
C SER A 27 15.55 -0.69 8.94
N GLY A 28 14.74 -1.61 8.41
CA GLY A 28 13.76 -2.35 9.24
C GLY A 28 12.75 -1.41 9.91
N LEU A 29 12.30 -0.37 9.21
CA LEU A 29 11.36 0.65 9.69
C LEU A 29 11.92 1.59 10.79
N ALA A 30 13.22 1.53 11.09
CA ALA A 30 13.82 2.27 12.21
C ALA A 30 14.29 3.68 11.83
N ALA A 31 14.46 3.98 10.54
CA ALA A 31 14.90 5.29 10.10
C ALA A 31 13.85 6.38 10.38
N GLN A 32 14.34 7.60 10.66
CA GLN A 32 13.50 8.77 10.70
C GLN A 32 12.95 9.07 9.31
N PRO A 33 11.64 9.36 9.18
CA PRO A 33 11.09 9.90 7.95
C PRO A 33 11.80 11.20 7.57
N THR A 34 12.11 11.39 6.29
CA THR A 34 12.90 12.56 5.82
C THR A 34 12.20 13.90 6.07
N LYS A 35 10.88 13.88 6.29
CA LYS A 35 10.06 15.06 6.62
C LYS A 35 9.49 15.02 8.04
N GLY A 36 10.07 14.20 8.93
CA GLY A 36 9.69 14.09 10.35
C GLY A 36 8.53 13.14 10.61
N ALA A 37 7.56 13.06 9.72
CA ALA A 37 6.44 12.12 9.74
C ALA A 37 6.36 11.37 8.40
N CYS A 38 5.65 10.24 8.37
CA CYS A 38 5.40 9.52 7.14
C CYS A 38 3.91 9.43 6.88
N ASP A 39 3.47 9.96 5.74
CA ASP A 39 2.16 9.76 5.16
C ASP A 39 2.33 8.88 3.94
N ALA A 40 1.55 7.80 3.83
CA ALA A 40 1.66 6.87 2.72
C ALA A 40 0.30 6.31 2.29
N GLY A 41 0.14 6.20 0.97
CA GLY A 41 -0.98 5.51 0.34
C GLY A 41 -0.48 4.27 -0.39
N LEU A 42 -0.88 3.09 0.09
CA LEU A 42 -0.57 1.79 -0.48
C LEU A 42 -1.79 1.28 -1.25
N VAL A 43 -1.63 0.96 -2.51
CA VAL A 43 -2.71 0.49 -3.38
C VAL A 43 -2.42 -0.93 -3.85
N PHE A 44 -3.42 -1.79 -3.74
CA PHE A 44 -3.37 -3.20 -4.11
C PHE A 44 -4.47 -3.50 -5.12
N HIS A 45 -4.10 -4.10 -6.25
CA HIS A 45 -5.03 -4.66 -7.22
C HIS A 45 -4.93 -6.18 -7.19
N VAL A 46 -6.01 -6.86 -6.85
CA VAL A 46 -6.07 -8.31 -6.79
C VAL A 46 -6.36 -8.85 -8.19
N GLU A 47 -5.36 -9.44 -8.83
CA GLU A 47 -5.56 -10.11 -10.13
C GLU A 47 -6.21 -11.49 -9.94
N ARG A 48 -5.81 -12.20 -8.89
CA ARG A 48 -6.37 -13.51 -8.52
C ARG A 48 -6.42 -13.64 -7.01
N GLY A 49 -7.52 -14.13 -6.48
CA GLY A 49 -7.60 -14.41 -5.06
C GLY A 49 -8.94 -14.92 -4.58
N SER A 50 -8.91 -15.49 -3.38
CA SER A 50 -10.10 -15.92 -2.66
C SER A 50 -9.90 -15.86 -1.16
N HIS A 51 -11.01 -15.65 -0.44
CA HIS A 51 -11.11 -15.77 1.01
C HIS A 51 -12.18 -16.81 1.32
N GLY A 52 -11.76 -18.04 1.70
CA GLY A 52 -12.64 -19.19 1.68
C GLY A 52 -13.19 -19.43 0.26
N THR A 53 -14.51 -19.39 0.13
CA THR A 53 -15.21 -19.56 -1.15
C THR A 53 -15.45 -18.23 -1.89
N THR A 54 -15.24 -17.09 -1.23
CA THR A 54 -15.47 -15.75 -1.78
C THR A 54 -14.32 -15.36 -2.72
N LYS A 55 -14.62 -15.16 -4.00
CA LYS A 55 -13.64 -14.70 -4.99
C LYS A 55 -13.39 -13.21 -4.87
N LEU A 56 -12.12 -12.81 -5.04
CA LEU A 56 -11.66 -11.42 -4.93
C LEU A 56 -11.03 -10.88 -6.21
N ASP A 57 -11.06 -11.66 -7.29
CA ASP A 57 -10.44 -11.32 -8.57
C ASP A 57 -10.96 -9.99 -9.12
N GLY A 58 -10.06 -9.12 -9.58
CA GLY A 58 -10.38 -7.84 -10.21
C GLY A 58 -10.78 -6.72 -9.25
N LEU A 59 -10.79 -6.98 -7.95
CA LEU A 59 -11.06 -5.97 -6.92
C LEU A 59 -9.76 -5.29 -6.47
N SER A 60 -9.92 -4.09 -5.91
CA SER A 60 -8.80 -3.30 -5.39
C SER A 60 -9.09 -2.82 -3.98
N PHE A 61 -8.04 -2.52 -3.24
CA PHE A 61 -8.13 -1.82 -1.97
C PHE A 61 -6.91 -0.93 -1.77
N ALA A 62 -7.07 0.08 -0.92
CA ALA A 62 -5.98 0.94 -0.50
C ALA A 62 -5.89 0.96 1.03
N VAL A 63 -4.65 1.05 1.53
CA VAL A 63 -4.33 1.28 2.94
C VAL A 63 -3.64 2.63 3.03
N LEU A 64 -4.26 3.55 3.75
CA LEU A 64 -3.73 4.89 3.98
C LEU A 64 -3.21 4.96 5.40
N LEU A 65 -2.00 5.47 5.58
CA LEU A 65 -1.38 5.50 6.89
C LEU A 65 -0.64 6.82 7.15
N HIS A 66 -0.59 7.17 8.44
CA HIS A 66 0.24 8.23 9.01
C HIS A 66 1.04 7.70 10.17
N THR A 67 2.33 8.04 10.25
CA THR A 67 3.19 7.77 11.40
C THR A 67 3.92 9.05 11.83
N PRO A 68 3.92 9.41 13.13
CA PRO A 68 4.50 10.68 13.59
C PRO A 68 6.03 10.67 13.69
N GLY A 69 6.68 9.56 13.38
CA GLY A 69 8.13 9.35 13.50
C GLY A 69 8.57 8.05 12.86
N PRO A 70 9.64 7.40 13.32
CA PRO A 70 10.05 6.09 12.82
C PRO A 70 8.91 5.10 12.86
N MET A 71 8.70 4.37 11.77
CA MET A 71 7.54 3.48 11.66
C MET A 71 7.53 2.40 12.75
N ILE A 72 8.71 1.88 13.13
CA ILE A 72 8.82 0.86 14.19
C ILE A 72 8.40 1.37 15.57
N ALA A 73 8.40 2.69 15.80
CA ALA A 73 7.93 3.28 17.05
C ALA A 73 6.40 3.19 17.24
N GLY A 74 5.68 2.74 16.21
CA GLY A 74 4.23 2.60 16.25
C GLY A 74 3.50 3.95 16.12
N ASN A 75 2.38 4.06 16.82
CA ASN A 75 1.46 5.21 16.75
C ASN A 75 0.88 5.45 15.35
N TRP A 76 0.70 4.37 14.58
CA TRP A 76 0.13 4.48 13.25
C TRP A 76 -1.37 4.82 13.33
N THR A 77 -1.78 5.78 12.53
CA THR A 77 -3.18 5.96 12.14
C THR A 77 -3.35 5.31 10.78
N VAL A 78 -4.31 4.38 10.66
CA VAL A 78 -4.56 3.64 9.43
C VAL A 78 -6.04 3.71 9.05
N GLY A 79 -6.32 3.96 7.79
CA GLY A 79 -7.66 3.82 7.20
C GLY A 79 -7.61 2.97 5.94
N MET A 80 -8.72 2.39 5.56
CA MET A 80 -8.83 1.56 4.37
C MET A 80 -9.90 2.07 3.41
N ILE A 81 -9.64 1.92 2.13
CA ILE A 81 -10.63 2.13 1.08
C ILE A 81 -10.73 0.84 0.28
N VAL A 82 -11.95 0.35 0.08
CA VAL A 82 -12.24 -0.86 -0.68
C VAL A 82 -13.04 -0.47 -1.92
N ASP A 83 -12.77 -1.15 -3.02
CA ASP A 83 -13.50 -1.01 -4.29
C ASP A 83 -15.02 -1.11 -4.06
N ASP A 84 -15.76 -0.11 -4.52
CA ASP A 84 -17.21 -0.05 -4.34
C ASP A 84 -17.98 -1.08 -5.17
N ARG A 85 -17.32 -1.78 -6.09
CA ARG A 85 -17.84 -2.93 -6.83
C ARG A 85 -17.89 -4.22 -5.98
N ALA A 86 -17.23 -4.21 -4.81
CA ALA A 86 -17.20 -5.37 -3.93
C ALA A 86 -18.56 -5.62 -3.28
N THR A 87 -19.00 -6.90 -3.24
CA THR A 87 -20.12 -7.29 -2.39
C THR A 87 -19.77 -7.12 -0.91
N ALA A 88 -20.75 -7.21 -0.02
CA ALA A 88 -20.50 -7.12 1.44
C ALA A 88 -19.47 -8.15 1.90
N GLU A 89 -19.58 -9.41 1.45
CA GLU A 89 -18.66 -10.50 1.79
C GLU A 89 -17.24 -10.26 1.24
N GLN A 90 -17.15 -9.74 0.01
CA GLN A 90 -15.87 -9.39 -0.60
C GLN A 90 -15.21 -8.22 0.13
N ARG A 91 -16.00 -7.20 0.50
CA ARG A 91 -15.53 -6.06 1.27
C ARG A 91 -14.97 -6.51 2.63
N ASP A 92 -15.72 -7.32 3.36
CA ASP A 92 -15.31 -7.83 4.67
C ASP A 92 -14.03 -8.67 4.56
N ALA A 93 -13.90 -9.49 3.52
CA ALA A 93 -12.71 -10.26 3.23
C ALA A 93 -11.50 -9.35 2.95
N LEU A 94 -11.63 -8.33 2.09
CA LEU A 94 -10.55 -7.39 1.78
C LEU A 94 -10.14 -6.57 3.01
N VAL A 95 -11.11 -6.19 3.85
CA VAL A 95 -10.83 -5.50 5.12
C VAL A 95 -10.06 -6.41 6.07
N ALA A 96 -10.47 -7.66 6.25
CA ALA A 96 -9.77 -8.62 7.10
C ALA A 96 -8.31 -8.85 6.63
N ILE A 97 -8.09 -8.94 5.32
CA ILE A 97 -6.76 -9.10 4.72
C ILE A 97 -5.92 -7.83 4.90
N GLY A 98 -6.43 -6.69 4.46
CA GLY A 98 -5.67 -5.42 4.44
C GLY A 98 -5.43 -4.82 5.83
N SER A 99 -6.27 -5.12 6.82
CA SER A 99 -6.06 -4.74 8.23
C SER A 99 -5.16 -5.71 9.01
N GLY A 100 -4.86 -6.89 8.44
CA GLY A 100 -4.10 -7.94 9.11
C GLY A 100 -4.93 -8.80 10.09
N GLN A 101 -6.22 -8.51 10.28
CA GLN A 101 -7.09 -9.33 11.13
C GLN A 101 -7.28 -10.76 10.59
N GLY A 102 -7.17 -10.92 9.27
CA GLY A 102 -7.19 -12.21 8.61
C GLY A 102 -5.86 -12.99 8.67
N GLY A 103 -4.84 -12.47 9.36
CA GLY A 103 -3.47 -13.01 9.28
C GLY A 103 -2.70 -12.48 8.08
N GLY A 104 -1.65 -13.20 7.68
CA GLY A 104 -0.79 -12.83 6.55
C GLY A 104 0.14 -11.65 6.81
N PRO A 105 0.77 -11.07 5.76
CA PRO A 105 1.83 -10.08 5.93
C PRO A 105 1.43 -8.81 6.70
N MET A 106 0.18 -8.35 6.55
CA MET A 106 -0.29 -7.16 7.27
C MET A 106 -0.47 -7.37 8.77
N ALA A 107 -0.62 -8.62 9.22
CA ALA A 107 -0.68 -8.94 10.65
C ALA A 107 0.63 -8.61 11.37
N ALA A 108 1.78 -8.68 10.68
CA ALA A 108 3.09 -8.37 11.25
C ALA A 108 3.22 -6.89 11.65
N VAL A 109 2.53 -5.99 10.96
CA VAL A 109 2.54 -4.55 11.25
C VAL A 109 1.35 -4.11 12.11
N GLY A 110 0.39 -4.99 12.34
CA GLY A 110 -0.79 -4.74 13.18
C GLY A 110 -0.47 -4.14 14.56
N PRO A 111 0.53 -4.65 15.32
CA PRO A 111 0.92 -4.10 16.63
C PRO A 111 1.38 -2.64 16.59
N LEU A 112 1.75 -2.11 15.44
CA LEU A 112 2.19 -0.72 15.27
C LEU A 112 1.00 0.25 15.11
N VAL A 113 -0.19 -0.26 14.82
CA VAL A 113 -1.41 0.53 14.59
C VAL A 113 -2.05 0.90 15.92
N SER A 114 -2.03 2.19 16.26
CA SER A 114 -2.70 2.71 17.45
C SER A 114 -4.14 3.18 17.17
N LYS A 115 -4.42 3.54 15.91
CA LYS A 115 -5.74 4.02 15.51
C LYS A 115 -6.12 3.45 14.15
N PHE A 116 -7.16 2.62 14.13
CA PHE A 116 -7.85 2.27 12.90
C PHE A 116 -9.00 3.26 12.67
N ALA A 117 -8.85 4.12 11.66
CA ALA A 117 -9.73 5.28 11.45
C ALA A 117 -11.01 4.94 10.66
N GLY A 118 -11.10 3.73 10.14
CA GLY A 118 -12.30 3.23 9.47
C GLY A 118 -12.06 2.69 8.06
N VAL A 119 -13.18 2.35 7.41
CA VAL A 119 -13.22 1.79 6.05
C VAL A 119 -14.25 2.54 5.23
N GLU A 120 -13.83 3.01 4.06
CA GLU A 120 -14.72 3.58 3.05
C GLU A 120 -14.84 2.63 1.85
N SER A 121 -15.98 2.66 1.17
CA SER A 121 -16.18 2.04 -0.14
C SER A 121 -16.26 3.12 -1.19
N LYS A 122 -15.34 3.10 -2.16
CA LYS A 122 -15.22 4.11 -3.22
C LYS A 122 -14.77 3.47 -4.53
N PRO A 123 -15.04 4.10 -5.67
CA PRO A 123 -14.47 3.65 -6.94
C PRO A 123 -12.95 3.86 -6.91
N ILE A 124 -12.20 2.81 -7.17
CA ILE A 124 -10.74 2.83 -7.26
C ILE A 124 -10.36 2.66 -8.74
N ARG A 125 -9.83 3.71 -9.35
CA ARG A 125 -9.32 3.66 -10.72
C ARG A 125 -7.82 3.49 -10.69
N ILE A 126 -7.31 2.48 -11.43
CA ILE A 126 -5.89 2.14 -11.49
C ILE A 126 -5.45 2.10 -12.94
N GLU A 127 -4.31 2.73 -13.23
CA GLU A 127 -3.60 2.60 -14.50
C GLU A 127 -2.24 1.98 -14.26
N ARG A 128 -1.84 1.06 -15.15
CA ARG A 128 -0.59 0.31 -15.03
C ARG A 128 0.16 0.26 -16.35
N GLY A 129 1.44 0.56 -16.31
CA GLY A 129 2.39 0.42 -17.41
C GLY A 129 3.64 -0.34 -16.95
N ALA A 130 4.62 -0.52 -17.83
CA ALA A 130 5.87 -1.21 -17.48
C ALA A 130 6.60 -0.51 -16.33
N MET A 131 6.71 0.82 -16.41
CA MET A 131 7.43 1.66 -15.43
C MET A 131 6.50 2.52 -14.58
N GLN A 132 5.21 2.56 -14.86
CA GLN A 132 4.28 3.53 -14.27
C GLN A 132 3.11 2.85 -13.59
N ARG A 133 2.64 3.45 -12.48
CA ARG A 133 1.42 3.10 -11.77
C ARG A 133 0.72 4.37 -11.34
N SER A 134 -0.60 4.39 -11.42
CA SER A 134 -1.38 5.45 -10.80
C SER A 134 -2.69 4.92 -10.21
N ALA A 135 -3.18 5.60 -9.18
CA ALA A 135 -4.50 5.37 -8.62
C ALA A 135 -5.20 6.68 -8.35
N SER A 136 -6.49 6.71 -8.63
CA SER A 136 -7.38 7.82 -8.29
C SER A 136 -8.63 7.30 -7.59
N ILE A 137 -8.87 7.85 -6.40
CA ILE A 137 -10.05 7.62 -5.57
C ILE A 137 -10.68 9.00 -5.30
N PRO A 138 -11.84 9.31 -5.87
CA PRO A 138 -12.39 10.65 -5.85
C PRO A 138 -12.45 11.28 -4.46
N GLY A 139 -11.79 12.44 -4.30
CA GLY A 139 -11.76 13.22 -3.07
C GLY A 139 -10.94 12.63 -1.93
N MET A 140 -10.25 11.50 -2.13
CA MET A 140 -9.53 10.81 -1.05
C MET A 140 -8.07 10.49 -1.36
N LEU A 141 -7.75 10.02 -2.57
CA LEU A 141 -6.40 9.64 -2.96
C LEU A 141 -6.18 9.90 -4.46
N ASP A 142 -5.05 10.50 -4.81
CA ASP A 142 -4.54 10.57 -6.17
C ASP A 142 -3.02 10.45 -6.15
N ILE A 143 -2.51 9.29 -6.56
CA ILE A 143 -1.07 9.01 -6.59
C ILE A 143 -0.64 8.52 -7.96
N ALA A 144 0.56 8.92 -8.37
CA ALA A 144 1.20 8.42 -9.58
C ALA A 144 2.69 8.23 -9.32
N VAL A 145 3.20 7.07 -9.67
CA VAL A 145 4.60 6.69 -9.48
C VAL A 145 5.24 6.22 -10.80
N GLU A 146 6.51 6.52 -10.95
CA GLU A 146 7.32 6.11 -12.10
C GLU A 146 8.61 5.48 -11.61
N GLY A 147 8.93 4.29 -12.14
CA GLY A 147 10.14 3.55 -11.81
C GLY A 147 11.40 4.35 -12.10
N ILE A 148 12.36 4.32 -11.18
CA ILE A 148 13.68 4.91 -11.40
C ILE A 148 14.45 3.97 -12.32
N PRO A 149 14.82 4.39 -13.56
CA PRO A 149 15.47 3.50 -14.49
C PRO A 149 16.86 3.08 -13.98
N GLY A 150 17.19 1.80 -14.18
CA GLY A 150 18.51 1.24 -13.92
C GLY A 150 19.45 1.41 -15.12
N ALA A 151 20.30 0.42 -15.35
CA ALA A 151 21.15 0.37 -16.53
C ALA A 151 20.33 0.23 -17.83
N SER A 152 19.18 -0.47 -17.76
CA SER A 152 18.17 -0.47 -18.81
C SER A 152 17.17 0.66 -18.57
N PRO A 153 16.86 1.50 -19.58
CA PRO A 153 15.89 2.58 -19.41
C PRO A 153 14.44 2.08 -19.29
N THR A 154 14.18 0.81 -19.58
CA THR A 154 12.86 0.18 -19.53
C THR A 154 12.63 -0.67 -18.28
N GLU A 155 13.61 -0.77 -17.40
CA GLU A 155 13.57 -1.54 -16.17
C GLU A 155 13.94 -0.67 -14.96
N PRO A 156 13.18 -0.75 -13.83
CA PRO A 156 13.51 0.01 -12.65
C PRO A 156 14.68 -0.62 -11.89
N ILE A 157 15.33 0.18 -11.05
CA ILE A 157 16.21 -0.33 -10.01
C ILE A 157 15.36 -1.08 -8.98
N TYR A 158 15.89 -2.15 -8.41
CA TYR A 158 15.21 -2.95 -7.39
C TYR A 158 15.96 -2.93 -6.06
N LEU A 159 15.20 -2.99 -4.97
CA LEU A 159 15.66 -3.47 -3.67
C LEU A 159 15.23 -4.93 -3.54
N ASP A 160 16.17 -5.80 -3.27
CA ASP A 160 15.93 -7.23 -3.03
C ASP A 160 16.10 -7.60 -1.56
N ASN A 161 15.37 -8.61 -1.10
CA ASN A 161 15.46 -9.17 0.25
C ASN A 161 15.16 -8.13 1.34
N VAL A 162 14.15 -7.27 1.13
CA VAL A 162 13.72 -6.27 2.12
C VAL A 162 12.55 -6.79 2.96
N GLY A 163 12.50 -6.35 4.22
CA GLY A 163 11.37 -6.61 5.11
C GLY A 163 10.23 -5.64 4.88
N HIS A 164 9.47 -5.82 3.79
CA HIS A 164 8.30 -5.01 3.48
C HIS A 164 7.05 -5.88 3.37
N PRO A 165 5.89 -5.46 3.97
CA PRO A 165 4.70 -6.32 3.99
C PRO A 165 4.16 -6.64 2.60
N ALA A 166 4.33 -5.76 1.61
CA ALA A 166 3.82 -6.02 0.27
C ALA A 166 4.63 -7.08 -0.47
N ALA A 167 5.96 -6.98 -0.49
CA ALA A 167 6.85 -7.90 -1.21
C ALA A 167 8.29 -7.77 -0.68
N SER A 168 9.08 -8.84 -0.81
CA SER A 168 10.51 -8.84 -0.48
C SER A 168 11.40 -8.22 -1.56
N ARG A 169 10.85 -7.97 -2.76
CA ARG A 169 11.51 -7.26 -3.85
C ARG A 169 10.64 -6.08 -4.28
N LEU A 170 11.20 -4.87 -4.22
CA LEU A 170 10.52 -3.63 -4.56
C LEU A 170 11.21 -2.94 -5.72
N ALA A 171 10.47 -2.53 -6.74
CA ALA A 171 10.94 -1.57 -7.72
C ALA A 171 11.01 -0.18 -7.08
N LEU A 172 12.15 0.48 -7.18
CA LEU A 172 12.30 1.88 -6.79
C LEU A 172 11.57 2.79 -7.76
N ALA A 173 10.81 3.72 -7.22
CA ALA A 173 10.07 4.70 -8.00
C ALA A 173 10.10 6.08 -7.35
N LYS A 174 9.76 7.09 -8.13
CA LYS A 174 9.45 8.44 -7.65
C LYS A 174 7.96 8.71 -7.88
N ALA A 175 7.32 9.32 -6.91
CA ALA A 175 5.96 9.79 -7.12
C ALA A 175 6.00 11.19 -7.74
N SER A 176 5.32 11.33 -8.87
CA SER A 176 5.10 12.61 -9.55
C SER A 176 3.89 13.34 -8.98
N ARG A 177 3.02 12.62 -8.26
CA ARG A 177 1.82 13.13 -7.63
C ARG A 177 1.50 12.31 -6.39
N GLY A 178 1.28 13.00 -5.27
CA GLY A 178 0.82 12.44 -4.01
C GLY A 178 -0.22 13.36 -3.40
N HIS A 179 -1.49 12.97 -3.43
CA HIS A 179 -2.60 13.65 -2.77
C HIS A 179 -3.36 12.64 -1.93
N MET A 180 -3.54 12.91 -0.65
CA MET A 180 -4.28 12.08 0.28
C MET A 180 -5.05 12.93 1.27
N HIS A 181 -6.38 12.85 1.22
CA HIS A 181 -7.31 13.59 2.08
C HIS A 181 -8.39 12.65 2.60
N ALA A 182 -8.01 11.77 3.54
CA ALA A 182 -8.92 10.79 4.11
C ALA A 182 -8.51 10.40 5.53
N PHE A 183 -9.45 10.03 6.36
CA PHE A 183 -9.23 9.51 7.72
C PHE A 183 -8.48 10.48 8.66
N GLY A 184 -8.54 11.80 8.35
CA GLY A 184 -7.78 12.83 9.06
C GLY A 184 -6.32 12.94 8.64
N ILE A 185 -5.89 12.18 7.63
CA ILE A 185 -4.58 12.29 7.00
C ILE A 185 -4.71 13.26 5.82
N ASN A 186 -3.85 14.30 5.81
CA ASN A 186 -3.83 15.31 4.75
C ASN A 186 -2.40 15.51 4.28
N TRP A 187 -2.15 15.17 3.03
CA TRP A 187 -0.85 15.24 2.43
C TRP A 187 -0.95 15.55 0.94
N ASP A 188 -0.17 16.53 0.49
CA ASP A 188 -0.07 16.94 -0.90
C ASP A 188 1.40 17.13 -1.30
N ASP A 189 1.78 16.53 -2.40
CA ASP A 189 3.10 16.74 -3.03
C ASP A 189 3.03 16.50 -4.54
N THR A 190 3.56 17.45 -5.29
CA THR A 190 3.70 17.37 -6.76
C THR A 190 5.12 17.64 -7.22
N SER A 191 6.08 17.57 -6.29
CA SER A 191 7.49 17.90 -6.56
C SER A 191 8.19 16.93 -7.50
N GLY A 192 7.68 15.70 -7.65
CA GLY A 192 8.35 14.62 -8.37
C GLY A 192 9.60 14.08 -7.65
N LYS A 193 9.79 14.43 -6.36
CA LYS A 193 10.97 14.07 -5.57
C LYS A 193 10.66 13.07 -4.46
N ILE A 194 9.38 12.87 -4.16
CA ILE A 194 8.95 11.95 -3.11
C ILE A 194 9.02 10.49 -3.56
N ASN A 195 9.02 9.63 -2.58
CA ASN A 195 9.22 8.21 -2.79
C ASN A 195 7.98 7.50 -3.33
N GLY A 196 8.21 6.48 -4.13
CA GLY A 196 7.26 5.46 -4.52
C GLY A 196 7.94 4.12 -4.64
N HIS A 197 7.16 3.06 -4.52
CA HIS A 197 7.55 1.68 -4.83
C HIS A 197 6.44 0.99 -5.59
N PHE A 198 6.78 -0.08 -6.31
CA PHE A 198 5.80 -1.02 -6.83
C PHE A 198 6.39 -2.42 -6.92
N ALA A 199 5.53 -3.42 -6.88
CA ALA A 199 5.92 -4.82 -7.00
C ALA A 199 4.70 -5.69 -7.34
N PRO A 200 4.87 -6.86 -7.95
CA PRO A 200 3.91 -7.93 -7.82
C PRO A 200 3.86 -8.38 -6.36
N PHE A 201 2.68 -8.76 -5.88
CA PHE A 201 2.53 -9.32 -4.54
C PHE A 201 1.81 -10.66 -4.59
N ALA A 202 2.10 -11.51 -3.60
CA ALA A 202 1.41 -12.76 -3.37
C ALA A 202 1.33 -13.02 -1.86
N TRP A 203 0.11 -12.97 -1.34
CA TRP A 203 -0.17 -13.08 0.09
C TRP A 203 -1.08 -14.27 0.39
N SER A 204 -0.94 -14.82 1.59
CA SER A 204 -1.81 -15.85 2.12
C SER A 204 -2.02 -15.68 3.63
N SER A 205 -3.00 -16.40 4.17
CA SER A 205 -3.27 -16.44 5.61
C SER A 205 -2.19 -17.16 6.44
N THR A 206 -1.28 -17.84 5.78
CA THR A 206 -0.18 -18.63 6.39
C THR A 206 1.14 -18.27 5.74
#